data_33b7d40a910ae100a5ef88c0eb1e5b41
#
_entry.id   33b7d40a910ae100a5ef88c0eb1e5b41
#
_cell.length_a   1.000
_cell.length_b   1.000
_cell.length_c   1.000
_cell.angle_alpha   90.00
_cell.angle_beta   90.00
_cell.angle_gamma   90.00
#
_symmetry.space_group_name_H-M   'P 1'
#
loop_
_entity.id
_entity.type
_entity.pdbx_description
1 polymer ?
#
loop_
_entity_poly.entity_id
_entity_poly.type
_entity_poly.pdbx_seq_one_letter_code
_entity_poly.pdbx_strand_id
1 'polypeptide(L)'
;MKKSFSILFVISAAFLYNAQTSKKEEIFSDIAKTGGVYYAYPKPSAKLTAVPAGYQEFYVSHYGRHGSRWLINEKDFSGVMDVLKKADENNALTETGKSALQRLEEIWKIAEGHNGDLTELGGLQHQQISQRMFKNNPHAFEGNAIVTAKSTVVPRCIISMAYFTNELRANNPKLQITVESSDKYMKYLNHHTKESIDFKSQDSFWQEEKRKFKQDGLRLDRFIKNLFNNDDYIYKNVNPEKVVESFYWIASDMQNLETDISFYDLFTKEEIFNIYQAINYQFYVNDAASPLSRGLVKNNAIPLVKNILEEAEDYIKNNKKGASLRFGHDGNIAPLLALLDVENMGAEEINPREVYKVWNTYDVAPMAANLQIIFYKNKKNDVLVKFLHNENEVHIPIKTSSFPYYQWNDVKSYLENLTVSQK
;
A
#
# COMPACT_ATOMS: atom_id res chain seq x y z
N MET A 1 74.55 25.21 7.11
CA MET A 1 73.16 25.74 7.12
C MET A 1 72.32 24.88 6.19
N LYS A 2 71.57 23.91 6.73
CA LYS A 2 70.65 23.08 5.96
C LYS A 2 69.25 23.61 6.19
N LYS A 3 68.60 24.08 5.12
CA LYS A 3 67.20 24.51 5.14
C LYS A 3 66.33 23.30 4.88
N SER A 4 65.54 22.86 5.88
CA SER A 4 64.49 21.88 5.71
C SER A 4 63.24 22.57 5.19
N PHE A 5 62.73 22.10 4.04
CA PHE A 5 61.42 22.44 3.50
C PHE A 5 60.41 21.45 4.01
N SER A 6 59.48 21.88 4.88
CA SER A 6 58.31 21.09 5.27
C SER A 6 57.20 21.33 4.26
N ILE A 7 56.83 20.27 3.54
CA ILE A 7 55.69 20.26 2.62
C ILE A 7 54.45 19.95 3.47
N LEU A 8 53.56 20.89 3.62
CA LEU A 8 52.25 20.71 4.28
C LEU A 8 51.30 20.09 3.27
N PHE A 9 50.97 18.81 3.47
CA PHE A 9 49.92 18.12 2.69
C PHE A 9 48.56 18.52 3.27
N VAL A 10 47.83 19.37 2.57
CA VAL A 10 46.41 19.68 2.86
C VAL A 10 45.56 18.58 2.24
N ILE A 11 45.11 17.65 3.04
CA ILE A 11 44.11 16.65 2.63
C ILE A 11 42.75 17.32 2.65
N SER A 12 42.26 17.72 1.50
CA SER A 12 40.87 18.16 1.31
C SER A 12 39.96 16.92 1.40
N ALA A 13 39.40 16.67 2.56
CA ALA A 13 38.33 15.73 2.71
C ALA A 13 37.07 16.35 2.06
N ALA A 14 36.79 15.96 0.83
CA ALA A 14 35.50 16.22 0.19
C ALA A 14 34.44 15.36 0.90
N PHE A 15 33.74 15.97 1.82
CA PHE A 15 32.50 15.40 2.34
C PHE A 15 31.47 15.40 1.21
N LEU A 16 31.25 14.26 0.59
CA LEU A 16 30.07 14.00 -0.23
C LEU A 16 28.86 14.02 0.72
N TYR A 17 28.25 15.18 0.86
CA TYR A 17 26.91 15.28 1.39
C TYR A 17 26.00 14.60 0.38
N ASN A 18 25.67 13.33 0.59
CA ASN A 18 24.48 12.76 0.03
C ASN A 18 23.30 13.49 0.69
N ALA A 19 22.81 14.53 0.02
CA ALA A 19 21.59 15.20 0.42
C ALA A 19 20.48 14.16 0.29
N GLN A 20 20.02 13.60 1.42
CA GLN A 20 18.88 12.73 1.45
C GLN A 20 17.68 13.56 0.99
N THR A 21 17.12 13.23 -0.17
CA THR A 21 15.93 13.87 -0.73
C THR A 21 14.83 13.86 0.32
N SER A 22 14.21 15.01 0.60
CA SER A 22 13.10 15.05 1.55
C SER A 22 11.91 14.24 1.02
N LYS A 23 11.09 13.68 1.93
CA LYS A 23 9.87 12.94 1.53
C LYS A 23 8.93 13.79 0.66
N LYS A 24 8.89 15.10 0.88
CA LYS A 24 8.13 16.04 0.05
C LYS A 24 8.69 16.13 -1.39
N GLU A 25 10.01 16.22 -1.52
CA GLU A 25 10.67 16.25 -2.84
C GLU A 25 10.50 14.91 -3.58
N GLU A 26 10.57 13.79 -2.86
CA GLU A 26 10.26 12.46 -3.40
C GLU A 26 8.85 12.42 -4.00
N ILE A 27 7.84 12.90 -3.26
CA ILE A 27 6.44 12.96 -3.73
C ILE A 27 6.31 13.93 -4.92
N PHE A 28 7.01 15.06 -4.90
CA PHE A 28 6.98 16.03 -6.01
C PHE A 28 7.67 15.55 -7.28
N SER A 29 8.61 14.62 -7.16
CA SER A 29 9.26 13.99 -8.32
C SER A 29 8.38 12.93 -8.99
N ASP A 30 7.45 12.33 -8.23
CA ASP A 30 6.46 11.38 -8.71
C ASP A 30 5.09 11.72 -8.11
N ILE A 31 4.36 12.59 -8.80
CA ILE A 31 3.08 13.11 -8.30
C ILE A 31 2.01 12.03 -8.13
N ALA A 32 2.14 10.88 -8.81
CA ALA A 32 1.24 9.74 -8.67
C ALA A 32 1.22 9.18 -7.24
N LYS A 33 2.30 9.38 -6.45
CA LYS A 33 2.37 9.05 -5.03
C LYS A 33 1.32 9.75 -4.18
N THR A 34 0.86 10.94 -4.60
CA THR A 34 -0.25 11.64 -3.93
C THR A 34 -1.57 10.87 -4.04
N GLY A 35 -1.67 9.87 -4.90
CA GLY A 35 -2.80 8.93 -4.93
C GLY A 35 -2.89 8.04 -3.68
N GLY A 36 -1.84 7.98 -2.86
CA GLY A 36 -1.85 7.26 -1.59
C GLY A 36 -2.14 5.77 -1.78
N VAL A 37 -3.27 5.30 -1.25
CA VAL A 37 -3.71 3.90 -1.39
C VAL A 37 -4.10 3.54 -2.84
N TYR A 38 -4.26 4.51 -3.73
CA TYR A 38 -4.45 4.31 -5.17
C TYR A 38 -3.14 4.30 -5.95
N TYR A 39 -2.00 4.48 -5.29
CA TYR A 39 -0.72 4.35 -5.97
C TYR A 39 -0.59 2.96 -6.58
N ALA A 40 -0.32 2.90 -7.88
CA ALA A 40 -0.15 1.63 -8.59
C ALA A 40 1.06 0.87 -8.04
N TYR A 41 1.05 -0.47 -8.14
CA TYR A 41 2.12 -1.29 -7.58
C TYR A 41 3.49 -0.89 -8.17
N PRO A 42 4.44 -0.48 -7.32
CA PRO A 42 5.76 -0.08 -7.80
C PRO A 42 6.57 -1.30 -8.28
N LYS A 43 7.41 -1.10 -9.29
CA LYS A 43 8.36 -2.14 -9.69
C LYS A 43 9.38 -2.35 -8.57
N PRO A 44 9.66 -3.61 -8.15
CA PRO A 44 10.73 -3.89 -7.20
C PRO A 44 12.06 -3.34 -7.71
N SER A 45 12.78 -2.61 -6.86
CA SER A 45 13.98 -1.87 -7.27
C SER A 45 15.28 -2.59 -6.97
N ALA A 46 15.29 -3.48 -5.96
CA ALA A 46 16.50 -4.08 -5.44
C ALA A 46 16.66 -5.55 -5.87
N LYS A 47 17.91 -5.95 -6.12
CA LYS A 47 18.28 -7.37 -6.23
C LYS A 47 18.27 -7.97 -4.82
N LEU A 48 17.58 -9.10 -4.66
CA LEU A 48 17.53 -9.81 -3.39
C LEU A 48 18.92 -10.38 -3.01
N THR A 49 19.22 -10.33 -1.72
CA THR A 49 20.45 -10.93 -1.15
C THR A 49 20.44 -12.44 -1.36
N ALA A 50 21.60 -12.97 -1.77
CA ALA A 50 21.77 -14.39 -2.03
C ALA A 50 21.47 -15.25 -0.79
N VAL A 51 20.89 -16.43 -1.02
CA VAL A 51 20.60 -17.40 0.05
C VAL A 51 21.90 -17.85 0.72
N PRO A 52 21.99 -17.89 2.06
CA PRO A 52 23.18 -18.37 2.76
C PRO A 52 23.57 -19.80 2.35
N ALA A 53 24.87 -20.06 2.29
CA ALA A 53 25.37 -21.36 1.86
C ALA A 53 24.79 -22.51 2.71
N GLY A 54 24.29 -23.55 2.05
CA GLY A 54 23.68 -24.72 2.68
C GLY A 54 22.22 -24.58 3.07
N TYR A 55 21.60 -23.42 2.88
CA TYR A 55 20.16 -23.22 3.06
C TYR A 55 19.41 -23.25 1.72
N GLN A 56 18.17 -23.67 1.76
CA GLN A 56 17.22 -23.66 0.63
C GLN A 56 15.86 -23.21 1.12
N GLU A 57 15.17 -22.40 0.32
CA GLU A 57 13.79 -22.00 0.60
C GLU A 57 12.85 -23.22 0.50
N PHE A 58 11.92 -23.34 1.44
CA PHE A 58 10.96 -24.42 1.45
C PHE A 58 9.52 -23.98 1.63
N TYR A 59 9.30 -22.78 2.18
CA TYR A 59 7.96 -22.26 2.44
C TYR A 59 7.90 -20.75 2.27
N VAL A 60 6.79 -20.27 1.70
CA VAL A 60 6.47 -18.83 1.60
C VAL A 60 5.14 -18.55 2.26
N SER A 61 5.12 -17.69 3.27
CA SER A 61 3.91 -17.12 3.85
C SER A 61 3.66 -15.75 3.25
N HIS A 62 2.51 -15.54 2.63
CA HIS A 62 2.17 -14.32 1.91
C HIS A 62 0.85 -13.74 2.42
N TYR A 63 0.79 -12.41 2.56
CA TYR A 63 -0.44 -11.63 2.62
C TYR A 63 -0.36 -10.52 1.59
N GLY A 64 -1.36 -10.42 0.70
CA GLY A 64 -1.44 -9.42 -0.34
C GLY A 64 -2.77 -8.66 -0.33
N ARG A 65 -2.70 -7.36 -0.63
CA ARG A 65 -3.84 -6.53 -0.98
C ARG A 65 -4.28 -6.89 -2.42
N HIS A 66 -5.58 -6.74 -2.75
CA HIS A 66 -6.03 -6.80 -4.15
C HIS A 66 -5.24 -5.83 -5.05
N GLY A 67 -5.19 -6.10 -6.34
CA GLY A 67 -4.53 -5.27 -7.35
C GLY A 67 -5.25 -3.94 -7.63
N SER A 68 -4.75 -3.21 -8.61
CA SER A 68 -5.38 -2.00 -9.13
C SER A 68 -6.87 -2.23 -9.43
N ARG A 69 -7.68 -1.23 -9.12
CA ARG A 69 -9.14 -1.29 -9.21
C ARG A 69 -9.75 0.05 -9.56
N TRP A 70 -10.94 0.04 -10.11
CA TRP A 70 -11.79 1.21 -10.29
C TRP A 70 -12.17 1.87 -8.96
N LEU A 71 -12.58 3.14 -8.99
CA LEU A 71 -13.19 3.82 -7.84
C LEU A 71 -14.36 2.99 -7.29
N ILE A 72 -14.57 3.02 -5.97
CA ILE A 72 -15.56 2.17 -5.31
C ILE A 72 -16.99 2.63 -5.61
N ASN A 73 -17.17 3.95 -5.75
CA ASN A 73 -18.48 4.55 -5.88
C ASN A 73 -18.61 5.21 -7.25
N GLU A 74 -19.57 4.79 -8.04
CA GLU A 74 -19.93 5.37 -9.33
C GLU A 74 -20.14 6.89 -9.28
N LYS A 75 -20.68 7.39 -8.16
CA LYS A 75 -20.91 8.84 -7.95
C LYS A 75 -19.62 9.64 -7.87
N ASP A 76 -18.47 9.00 -7.66
CA ASP A 76 -17.19 9.70 -7.70
C ASP A 76 -16.91 10.27 -9.10
N PHE A 77 -17.33 9.57 -10.16
CA PHE A 77 -17.30 10.05 -11.54
C PHE A 77 -18.56 10.80 -11.92
N SER A 78 -19.73 10.16 -11.85
CA SER A 78 -20.99 10.71 -12.36
C SER A 78 -21.41 11.98 -11.63
N GLY A 79 -21.14 12.09 -10.33
CA GLY A 79 -21.54 13.25 -9.53
C GLY A 79 -20.85 14.55 -9.96
N VAL A 80 -19.54 14.54 -10.22
CA VAL A 80 -18.81 15.73 -10.69
C VAL A 80 -19.08 15.99 -12.18
N MET A 81 -19.27 14.95 -12.98
CA MET A 81 -19.65 15.06 -14.39
C MET A 81 -21.00 15.78 -14.54
N ASP A 82 -22.00 15.44 -13.72
CA ASP A 82 -23.32 16.11 -13.74
C ASP A 82 -23.21 17.58 -13.35
N VAL A 83 -22.32 17.93 -12.40
CA VAL A 83 -22.07 19.33 -12.03
C VAL A 83 -21.49 20.10 -13.22
N LEU A 84 -20.51 19.52 -13.92
CA LEU A 84 -19.89 20.16 -15.08
C LEU A 84 -20.86 20.25 -16.30
N LYS A 85 -21.65 19.21 -16.56
CA LYS A 85 -22.70 19.25 -17.63
C LYS A 85 -23.69 20.39 -17.43
N LYS A 86 -24.24 20.51 -16.23
CA LYS A 86 -25.14 21.60 -15.88
C LYS A 86 -24.47 22.98 -16.01
N ALA A 87 -23.19 23.09 -15.68
CA ALA A 87 -22.45 24.33 -15.83
C ALA A 87 -22.21 24.68 -17.30
N ASP A 88 -21.93 23.68 -18.14
CA ASP A 88 -21.76 23.89 -19.60
C ASP A 88 -23.06 24.35 -20.28
N GLU A 89 -24.20 23.72 -19.95
CA GLU A 89 -25.53 24.13 -20.40
C GLU A 89 -25.86 25.60 -20.04
N ASN A 90 -25.27 26.11 -18.95
CA ASN A 90 -25.43 27.49 -18.51
C ASN A 90 -24.30 28.44 -18.94
N ASN A 91 -23.38 27.99 -19.83
CA ASN A 91 -22.21 28.72 -20.27
C ASN A 91 -21.32 29.19 -19.10
N ALA A 92 -21.26 28.42 -18.01
CA ALA A 92 -20.56 28.74 -16.78
C ALA A 92 -19.20 28.02 -16.66
N LEU A 93 -18.74 27.29 -17.69
CA LEU A 93 -17.43 26.66 -17.72
C LEU A 93 -16.37 27.52 -18.42
N THR A 94 -15.14 27.46 -17.91
CA THR A 94 -13.95 27.88 -18.63
C THR A 94 -13.58 26.87 -19.72
N GLU A 95 -12.59 27.17 -20.58
CA GLU A 95 -12.04 26.18 -21.54
C GLU A 95 -11.41 24.98 -20.80
N THR A 96 -10.78 25.21 -19.64
CA THR A 96 -10.26 24.13 -18.77
C THR A 96 -11.40 23.26 -18.24
N GLY A 97 -12.50 23.87 -17.82
CA GLY A 97 -13.70 23.16 -17.35
C GLY A 97 -14.34 22.29 -18.44
N LYS A 98 -14.44 22.80 -19.67
CA LYS A 98 -14.93 22.03 -20.82
C LYS A 98 -14.00 20.85 -21.16
N SER A 99 -12.68 21.07 -21.16
CA SER A 99 -11.70 20.00 -21.35
C SER A 99 -11.79 18.93 -20.25
N ALA A 100 -11.98 19.34 -18.98
CA ALA A 100 -12.17 18.40 -17.89
C ALA A 100 -13.46 17.58 -18.05
N LEU A 101 -14.55 18.20 -18.49
CA LEU A 101 -15.81 17.50 -18.78
C LEU A 101 -15.63 16.47 -19.90
N GLN A 102 -15.01 16.85 -21.02
CA GLN A 102 -14.75 15.93 -22.13
C GLN A 102 -13.94 14.72 -21.68
N ARG A 103 -12.86 14.92 -20.90
CA ARG A 103 -12.03 13.83 -20.37
C ARG A 103 -12.82 12.92 -19.44
N LEU A 104 -13.70 13.48 -18.59
CA LEU A 104 -14.60 12.70 -17.74
C LEU A 104 -15.57 11.85 -18.54
N GLU A 105 -16.15 12.40 -19.62
CA GLU A 105 -17.06 11.66 -20.49
C GLU A 105 -16.34 10.51 -21.24
N GLU A 106 -15.07 10.70 -21.59
CA GLU A 106 -14.26 9.64 -22.21
C GLU A 106 -13.99 8.51 -21.21
N ILE A 107 -13.57 8.84 -19.99
CA ILE A 107 -13.35 7.83 -18.93
C ILE A 107 -14.66 7.15 -18.52
N TRP A 108 -15.76 7.91 -18.44
CA TRP A 108 -17.05 7.35 -18.05
C TRP A 108 -17.51 6.21 -18.97
N LYS A 109 -17.24 6.27 -20.27
CA LYS A 109 -17.59 5.21 -21.22
C LYS A 109 -17.02 3.84 -20.86
N ILE A 110 -15.91 3.82 -20.13
CA ILE A 110 -15.25 2.58 -19.69
C ILE A 110 -15.36 2.34 -18.17
N ALA A 111 -15.74 3.36 -17.40
CA ALA A 111 -15.86 3.28 -15.93
C ALA A 111 -17.27 2.88 -15.47
N GLU A 112 -18.30 3.16 -16.28
CA GLU A 112 -19.70 2.89 -15.94
C GLU A 112 -19.92 1.42 -15.59
N GLY A 113 -20.48 1.19 -14.40
CA GLY A 113 -20.76 -0.16 -13.89
C GLY A 113 -19.59 -0.86 -13.18
N HIS A 114 -18.37 -0.31 -13.24
CA HIS A 114 -17.18 -0.88 -12.59
C HIS A 114 -16.93 -0.36 -11.18
N ASN A 115 -17.87 -0.59 -10.27
CA ASN A 115 -17.81 -0.10 -8.88
C ASN A 115 -16.82 -0.92 -8.03
N GLY A 116 -15.56 -0.50 -7.98
CA GLY A 116 -14.50 -1.15 -7.20
C GLY A 116 -14.04 -2.49 -7.76
N ASP A 117 -14.34 -2.77 -9.02
CA ASP A 117 -13.88 -3.96 -9.73
C ASP A 117 -12.36 -3.91 -9.94
N LEU A 118 -11.73 -5.08 -9.99
CA LEU A 118 -10.32 -5.20 -10.34
C LEU A 118 -10.13 -4.75 -11.80
N THR A 119 -9.11 -3.93 -12.05
CA THR A 119 -8.71 -3.58 -13.43
C THR A 119 -7.86 -4.69 -14.05
N GLU A 120 -7.67 -4.66 -15.37
CA GLU A 120 -6.72 -5.56 -16.04
C GLU A 120 -5.32 -5.41 -15.48
N LEU A 121 -4.86 -4.15 -15.25
CA LEU A 121 -3.60 -3.87 -14.58
C LEU A 121 -3.51 -4.55 -13.21
N GLY A 122 -4.60 -4.57 -12.43
CA GLY A 122 -4.65 -5.23 -11.13
C GLY A 122 -4.44 -6.74 -11.22
N GLY A 123 -5.00 -7.38 -12.23
CA GLY A 123 -4.75 -8.78 -12.55
C GLY A 123 -3.29 -9.04 -12.94
N LEU A 124 -2.74 -8.23 -13.85
CA LEU A 124 -1.35 -8.32 -14.30
C LEU A 124 -0.35 -8.09 -13.16
N GLN A 125 -0.63 -7.19 -12.22
CA GLN A 125 0.20 -6.98 -11.03
C GLN A 125 0.35 -8.28 -10.24
N HIS A 126 -0.74 -8.99 -9.96
CA HIS A 126 -0.71 -10.25 -9.22
C HIS A 126 -0.04 -11.38 -10.01
N GLN A 127 -0.26 -11.45 -11.31
CA GLN A 127 0.45 -12.39 -12.19
C GLN A 127 1.97 -12.18 -12.13
N GLN A 128 2.42 -10.94 -12.24
CA GLN A 128 3.85 -10.60 -12.21
C GLN A 128 4.49 -10.84 -10.84
N ILE A 129 3.79 -10.52 -9.74
CA ILE A 129 4.26 -10.82 -8.37
C ILE A 129 4.42 -12.34 -8.21
N SER A 130 3.44 -13.12 -8.65
CA SER A 130 3.47 -14.58 -8.63
C SER A 130 4.66 -15.15 -9.42
N GLN A 131 4.89 -14.64 -10.62
CA GLN A 131 6.01 -15.04 -11.47
C GLN A 131 7.37 -14.78 -10.80
N ARG A 132 7.54 -13.60 -10.20
CA ARG A 132 8.76 -13.26 -9.48
C ARG A 132 8.93 -14.09 -8.20
N MET A 133 7.84 -14.33 -7.46
CA MET A 133 7.85 -15.21 -6.28
C MET A 133 8.31 -16.60 -6.64
N PHE A 134 7.74 -17.20 -7.70
CA PHE A 134 8.14 -18.51 -8.19
C PHE A 134 9.62 -18.54 -8.60
N LYS A 135 10.06 -17.55 -9.38
CA LYS A 135 11.46 -17.45 -9.87
C LYS A 135 12.47 -17.29 -8.74
N ASN A 136 12.12 -16.53 -7.70
CA ASN A 136 13.01 -16.21 -6.59
C ASN A 136 13.05 -17.32 -5.53
N ASN A 137 12.07 -18.25 -5.52
CA ASN A 137 11.94 -19.31 -4.52
C ASN A 137 11.68 -20.68 -5.17
N PRO A 138 12.52 -21.14 -6.13
CA PRO A 138 12.23 -22.32 -6.95
C PRO A 138 12.06 -23.60 -6.13
N HIS A 139 12.84 -23.80 -5.04
CA HIS A 139 12.75 -25.02 -4.23
C HIS A 139 11.47 -25.10 -3.38
N ALA A 140 10.86 -23.94 -3.02
CA ALA A 140 9.58 -23.93 -2.33
C ALA A 140 8.44 -24.42 -3.23
N PHE A 141 8.56 -24.21 -4.55
CA PHE A 141 7.55 -24.58 -5.54
C PHE A 141 7.95 -25.78 -6.40
N GLU A 142 8.90 -26.61 -5.96
CA GLU A 142 9.37 -27.77 -6.68
C GLU A 142 8.41 -28.96 -6.57
N GLY A 143 8.26 -29.72 -7.66
CA GLY A 143 7.48 -30.95 -7.69
C GLY A 143 6.01 -30.74 -7.37
N ASN A 144 5.46 -31.52 -6.45
CA ASN A 144 4.07 -31.46 -5.99
C ASN A 144 3.90 -30.64 -4.69
N ALA A 145 4.64 -29.56 -4.56
CA ALA A 145 4.56 -28.66 -3.41
C ALA A 145 3.12 -28.19 -3.15
N ILE A 146 2.77 -28.02 -1.88
CA ILE A 146 1.43 -27.70 -1.43
C ILE A 146 1.24 -26.19 -1.36
N VAL A 147 0.24 -25.64 -2.05
CA VAL A 147 -0.10 -24.22 -2.02
C VAL A 147 -1.54 -24.06 -1.56
N THR A 148 -1.75 -23.34 -0.46
CA THR A 148 -3.08 -22.93 -0.02
C THR A 148 -3.26 -21.44 -0.32
N ALA A 149 -4.35 -21.09 -1.02
CA ALA A 149 -4.69 -19.71 -1.32
C ALA A 149 -6.07 -19.39 -0.76
N LYS A 150 -6.15 -18.33 0.05
CA LYS A 150 -7.39 -17.89 0.69
C LYS A 150 -7.59 -16.40 0.47
N SER A 151 -8.82 -16.00 0.14
CA SER A 151 -9.18 -14.59 -0.03
C SER A 151 -10.36 -14.19 0.84
N THR A 152 -10.52 -12.88 1.06
CA THR A 152 -11.80 -12.34 1.50
C THR A 152 -12.88 -12.62 0.47
N VAL A 153 -14.14 -12.49 0.86
CA VAL A 153 -15.30 -12.77 -0.03
C VAL A 153 -15.55 -11.65 -1.06
N VAL A 154 -14.69 -10.64 -1.12
CA VAL A 154 -14.83 -9.51 -2.04
C VAL A 154 -14.30 -9.90 -3.43
N PRO A 155 -15.09 -9.69 -4.52
CA PRO A 155 -14.74 -10.16 -5.87
C PRO A 155 -13.33 -9.79 -6.33
N ARG A 156 -12.89 -8.54 -6.15
CA ARG A 156 -11.52 -8.13 -6.55
C ARG A 156 -10.41 -8.90 -5.86
N CYS A 157 -10.61 -9.35 -4.60
CA CYS A 157 -9.62 -10.18 -3.89
C CYS A 157 -9.62 -11.61 -4.44
N ILE A 158 -10.80 -12.16 -4.77
CA ILE A 158 -10.94 -13.49 -5.38
C ILE A 158 -10.28 -13.51 -6.75
N ILE A 159 -10.52 -12.48 -7.58
CA ILE A 159 -9.93 -12.38 -8.92
C ILE A 159 -8.41 -12.18 -8.82
N SER A 160 -7.92 -11.33 -7.91
CA SER A 160 -6.47 -11.19 -7.64
C SER A 160 -5.82 -12.52 -7.28
N MET A 161 -6.46 -13.31 -6.40
CA MET A 161 -6.02 -14.66 -6.04
C MET A 161 -6.00 -15.59 -7.25
N ALA A 162 -7.00 -15.49 -8.13
CA ALA A 162 -7.09 -16.33 -9.34
C ALA A 162 -5.93 -16.02 -10.31
N TYR A 163 -5.64 -14.75 -10.60
CA TYR A 163 -4.49 -14.37 -11.44
C TYR A 163 -3.17 -14.90 -10.85
N PHE A 164 -2.98 -14.74 -9.54
CA PHE A 164 -1.77 -15.19 -8.85
C PHE A 164 -1.60 -16.72 -8.93
N THR A 165 -2.64 -17.49 -8.60
CA THR A 165 -2.58 -18.96 -8.56
C THR A 165 -2.53 -19.59 -9.94
N ASN A 166 -3.16 -18.97 -10.95
CA ASN A 166 -3.05 -19.42 -12.33
C ASN A 166 -1.63 -19.30 -12.86
N GLU A 167 -0.92 -18.21 -12.54
CA GLU A 167 0.49 -18.03 -12.91
C GLU A 167 1.39 -19.07 -12.23
N LEU A 168 1.19 -19.37 -10.92
CA LEU A 168 1.93 -20.46 -10.26
C LEU A 168 1.71 -21.80 -10.96
N ARG A 169 0.45 -22.09 -11.32
CA ARG A 169 0.09 -23.36 -12.01
C ARG A 169 0.69 -23.43 -13.42
N ALA A 170 0.77 -22.30 -14.12
CA ALA A 170 1.40 -22.20 -15.44
C ALA A 170 2.92 -22.50 -15.33
N ASN A 171 3.59 -22.02 -14.28
CA ASN A 171 5.01 -22.26 -14.06
C ASN A 171 5.31 -23.69 -13.58
N ASN A 172 4.43 -24.30 -12.76
CA ASN A 172 4.54 -25.70 -12.34
C ASN A 172 3.16 -26.37 -12.24
N PRO A 173 2.73 -27.12 -13.27
CA PRO A 173 1.42 -27.81 -13.27
C PRO A 173 1.28 -28.91 -12.23
N LYS A 174 2.37 -29.35 -11.58
CA LYS A 174 2.36 -30.40 -10.55
C LYS A 174 2.01 -29.87 -9.16
N LEU A 175 1.97 -28.54 -8.95
CA LEU A 175 1.61 -27.94 -7.67
C LEU A 175 0.21 -28.38 -7.22
N GLN A 176 0.11 -28.74 -5.95
CA GLN A 176 -1.19 -29.02 -5.31
C GLN A 176 -1.77 -27.72 -4.77
N ILE A 177 -2.52 -27.00 -5.61
CA ILE A 177 -3.08 -25.69 -5.26
C ILE A 177 -4.53 -25.84 -4.83
N THR A 178 -4.83 -25.46 -3.59
CA THR A 178 -6.19 -25.28 -3.06
C THR A 178 -6.54 -23.82 -3.02
N VAL A 179 -7.70 -23.44 -3.57
CA VAL A 179 -8.19 -22.05 -3.65
C VAL A 179 -9.51 -21.95 -2.92
N GLU A 180 -9.61 -21.05 -1.95
CA GLU A 180 -10.81 -20.89 -1.13
C GLU A 180 -11.13 -19.41 -0.87
N SER A 181 -12.42 -19.06 -0.86
CA SER A 181 -12.94 -17.79 -0.37
C SER A 181 -14.17 -18.08 0.49
N SER A 182 -14.19 -17.64 1.74
CA SER A 182 -15.26 -17.96 2.68
C SER A 182 -15.29 -16.98 3.85
N ASP A 183 -16.49 -16.73 4.40
CA ASP A 183 -16.68 -15.97 5.64
C ASP A 183 -15.91 -16.59 6.82
N LYS A 184 -15.66 -17.89 6.79
CA LYS A 184 -14.84 -18.62 7.77
C LYS A 184 -13.45 -17.98 7.95
N TYR A 185 -12.89 -17.40 6.90
CA TYR A 185 -11.54 -16.83 6.91
C TYR A 185 -11.52 -15.34 7.23
N MET A 186 -12.68 -14.66 7.18
CA MET A 186 -12.79 -13.23 7.48
C MET A 186 -12.30 -12.90 8.90
N LYS A 187 -12.40 -13.82 9.83
CA LYS A 187 -11.93 -13.65 11.21
C LYS A 187 -10.44 -13.35 11.35
N TYR A 188 -9.63 -13.51 10.29
CA TYR A 188 -8.23 -13.11 10.24
C TYR A 188 -7.83 -12.40 8.94
N LEU A 189 -8.54 -12.62 7.82
CA LEU A 189 -8.26 -11.93 6.57
C LEU A 189 -8.80 -10.50 6.52
N ASN A 190 -9.84 -10.20 7.32
CA ASN A 190 -10.48 -8.88 7.41
C ASN A 190 -11.06 -8.66 8.81
N HIS A 191 -10.23 -8.87 9.83
CA HIS A 191 -10.65 -8.74 11.23
C HIS A 191 -10.67 -7.29 11.67
N HIS A 192 -11.78 -6.88 12.29
CA HIS A 192 -11.94 -5.59 12.96
C HIS A 192 -12.67 -5.82 14.28
N THR A 193 -12.11 -5.33 15.38
CA THR A 193 -12.81 -5.36 16.66
C THR A 193 -13.90 -4.29 16.69
N LYS A 194 -14.93 -4.50 17.54
CA LYS A 194 -15.99 -3.50 17.73
C LYS A 194 -15.39 -2.16 18.18
N GLU A 195 -14.45 -2.20 19.10
CA GLU A 195 -13.76 -1.02 19.64
C GLU A 195 -13.01 -0.26 18.55
N SER A 196 -12.36 -0.95 17.62
CA SER A 196 -11.68 -0.30 16.49
C SER A 196 -12.65 0.31 15.49
N ILE A 197 -13.80 -0.33 15.26
CA ILE A 197 -14.88 0.21 14.41
C ILE A 197 -15.48 1.46 15.05
N ASP A 198 -15.81 1.39 16.33
CA ASP A 198 -16.36 2.51 17.10
C ASP A 198 -15.37 3.70 17.11
N PHE A 199 -14.06 3.44 17.31
CA PHE A 199 -13.03 4.47 17.24
C PHE A 199 -12.99 5.18 15.87
N LYS A 200 -13.07 4.43 14.79
CA LYS A 200 -13.04 4.99 13.42
C LYS A 200 -14.30 5.81 13.09
N SER A 201 -15.44 5.46 13.67
CA SER A 201 -16.75 6.07 13.40
C SER A 201 -17.07 7.27 14.30
N GLN A 202 -16.39 7.43 15.45
CA GLN A 202 -16.64 8.54 16.35
C GLN A 202 -16.19 9.87 15.77
N ASP A 203 -17.01 10.93 15.98
CA ASP A 203 -16.62 12.32 15.72
C ASP A 203 -15.58 12.72 16.78
N SER A 204 -14.31 12.48 16.47
CA SER A 204 -13.20 12.60 17.40
C SER A 204 -12.30 13.78 17.02
N PHE A 205 -11.43 14.17 17.95
CA PHE A 205 -10.44 15.22 17.75
C PHE A 205 -9.61 15.04 16.45
N TRP A 206 -9.29 13.80 16.05
CA TRP A 206 -8.53 13.55 14.83
C TRP A 206 -9.32 13.88 13.55
N GLN A 207 -10.65 13.76 13.56
CA GLN A 207 -11.50 14.15 12.43
C GLN A 207 -11.53 15.68 12.30
N GLU A 208 -11.58 16.40 13.42
CA GLU A 208 -11.48 17.85 13.44
C GLU A 208 -10.14 18.33 12.89
N GLU A 209 -9.01 17.71 13.31
CA GLU A 209 -7.69 18.03 12.79
C GLU A 209 -7.57 17.74 11.30
N LYS A 210 -8.13 16.61 10.83
CA LYS A 210 -8.22 16.30 9.39
C LYS A 210 -8.99 17.38 8.63
N ARG A 211 -10.11 17.86 9.18
CA ARG A 211 -10.94 18.91 8.55
C ARG A 211 -10.16 20.23 8.46
N LYS A 212 -9.53 20.67 9.55
CA LYS A 212 -8.65 21.86 9.55
C LYS A 212 -7.51 21.72 8.54
N PHE A 213 -6.89 20.54 8.49
CA PHE A 213 -5.83 20.25 7.55
C PHE A 213 -6.26 20.41 6.09
N LYS A 214 -7.45 19.89 5.74
CA LYS A 214 -8.06 20.09 4.42
C LYS A 214 -8.31 21.57 4.14
N GLN A 215 -8.89 22.30 5.08
CA GLN A 215 -9.24 23.73 4.91
C GLN A 215 -8.00 24.61 4.73
N ASP A 216 -6.96 24.40 5.54
CA ASP A 216 -5.72 25.18 5.46
C ASP A 216 -4.90 24.95 4.17
N GLY A 217 -5.04 23.75 3.60
CA GLY A 217 -4.25 23.32 2.43
C GLY A 217 -4.91 23.49 1.08
N LEU A 218 -6.25 23.65 1.05
CA LEU A 218 -7.03 23.70 -0.18
C LEU A 218 -7.26 25.14 -0.64
N ARG A 219 -6.66 25.52 -1.75
CA ARG A 219 -7.01 26.76 -2.45
C ARG A 219 -8.22 26.54 -3.34
N LEU A 220 -9.39 26.28 -2.69
CA LEU A 220 -10.64 25.98 -3.37
C LEU A 220 -10.97 27.02 -4.44
N ASP A 221 -10.81 28.31 -4.14
CA ASP A 221 -11.10 29.40 -5.07
C ASP A 221 -10.32 29.29 -6.37
N ARG A 222 -9.01 29.02 -6.29
CA ARG A 222 -8.18 28.85 -7.50
C ARG A 222 -8.68 27.66 -8.33
N PHE A 223 -8.87 26.51 -7.69
CA PHE A 223 -9.28 25.29 -8.39
C PHE A 223 -10.66 25.48 -9.07
N ILE A 224 -11.62 26.03 -8.34
CA ILE A 224 -12.97 26.23 -8.85
C ILE A 224 -12.98 27.30 -9.97
N LYS A 225 -12.28 28.43 -9.81
CA LYS A 225 -12.17 29.45 -10.86
C LYS A 225 -11.38 29.01 -12.10
N ASN A 226 -10.58 27.94 -11.97
CA ASN A 226 -9.96 27.31 -13.13
C ASN A 226 -10.99 26.51 -13.97
N LEU A 227 -12.05 26.00 -13.36
CA LEU A 227 -13.10 25.22 -14.02
C LEU A 227 -14.32 26.04 -14.42
N PHE A 228 -14.71 27.05 -13.62
CA PHE A 228 -15.93 27.82 -13.77
C PHE A 228 -15.63 29.31 -13.99
N ASN A 229 -16.41 29.98 -14.81
CA ASN A 229 -16.22 31.38 -15.20
C ASN A 229 -17.27 32.34 -14.64
N ASN A 230 -18.23 31.86 -13.82
CA ASN A 230 -19.36 32.64 -13.33
C ASN A 230 -19.49 32.47 -11.81
N ASP A 231 -19.14 33.52 -11.04
CA ASP A 231 -19.17 33.50 -9.57
C ASP A 231 -20.60 33.31 -9.01
N ASP A 232 -21.63 33.92 -9.62
CA ASP A 232 -23.01 33.73 -9.21
C ASP A 232 -23.51 32.31 -9.41
N TYR A 233 -23.11 31.69 -10.51
CA TYR A 233 -23.42 30.28 -10.80
C TYR A 233 -22.74 29.37 -9.77
N ILE A 234 -21.45 29.59 -9.50
CA ILE A 234 -20.68 28.84 -8.51
C ILE A 234 -21.38 28.90 -7.15
N TYR A 235 -21.67 30.08 -6.67
CA TYR A 235 -22.31 30.30 -5.36
C TYR A 235 -23.62 29.53 -5.21
N LYS A 236 -24.44 29.48 -6.27
CA LYS A 236 -25.79 28.87 -6.23
C LYS A 236 -25.79 27.37 -6.46
N ASN A 237 -24.84 26.82 -7.23
CA ASN A 237 -24.98 25.50 -7.83
C ASN A 237 -23.78 24.57 -7.57
N VAL A 238 -22.63 25.06 -7.09
CA VAL A 238 -21.41 24.27 -6.95
C VAL A 238 -21.05 24.12 -5.49
N ASN A 239 -20.76 22.87 -5.08
CA ASN A 239 -20.08 22.61 -3.82
C ASN A 239 -18.58 22.46 -4.09
N PRO A 240 -17.75 23.46 -3.77
CA PRO A 240 -16.33 23.47 -4.10
C PRO A 240 -15.55 22.29 -3.51
N GLU A 241 -15.80 21.95 -2.24
CA GLU A 241 -15.08 20.86 -1.57
C GLU A 241 -15.35 19.52 -2.26
N LYS A 242 -16.63 19.27 -2.61
CA LYS A 242 -17.02 18.04 -3.30
C LYS A 242 -16.39 17.91 -4.67
N VAL A 243 -16.36 19.00 -5.45
CA VAL A 243 -15.76 19.01 -6.79
C VAL A 243 -14.25 18.71 -6.70
N VAL A 244 -13.54 19.38 -5.79
CA VAL A 244 -12.10 19.15 -5.58
C VAL A 244 -11.83 17.74 -5.10
N GLU A 245 -12.60 17.21 -4.16
CA GLU A 245 -12.44 15.86 -3.63
C GLU A 245 -12.71 14.79 -4.71
N SER A 246 -13.74 14.96 -5.53
CA SER A 246 -14.00 14.05 -6.66
C SER A 246 -12.86 14.04 -7.66
N PHE A 247 -12.37 15.21 -8.07
CA PHE A 247 -11.23 15.29 -8.99
C PHE A 247 -9.94 14.73 -8.39
N TYR A 248 -9.72 14.86 -7.07
CA TYR A 248 -8.59 14.22 -6.42
C TYR A 248 -8.65 12.70 -6.54
N TRP A 249 -9.80 12.08 -6.23
CA TRP A 249 -9.95 10.62 -6.33
C TRP A 249 -9.86 10.13 -7.78
N ILE A 250 -10.48 10.85 -8.72
CA ILE A 250 -10.39 10.53 -10.14
C ILE A 250 -8.94 10.62 -10.62
N ALA A 251 -8.23 11.73 -10.33
CA ALA A 251 -6.83 11.89 -10.70
C ALA A 251 -5.95 10.77 -10.13
N SER A 252 -6.21 10.40 -8.87
CA SER A 252 -5.49 9.32 -8.18
C SER A 252 -5.70 7.96 -8.82
N ASP A 253 -6.89 7.71 -9.40
CA ASP A 253 -7.25 6.41 -9.97
C ASP A 253 -6.76 6.23 -11.41
N MET A 254 -6.50 7.31 -12.16
CA MET A 254 -6.08 7.21 -13.57
C MET A 254 -4.86 6.32 -13.79
N GLN A 255 -3.93 6.27 -12.83
CA GLN A 255 -2.77 5.39 -12.88
C GLN A 255 -3.09 3.88 -12.77
N ASN A 256 -4.32 3.54 -12.40
CA ASN A 256 -4.81 2.17 -12.27
C ASN A 256 -5.55 1.67 -13.51
N LEU A 257 -5.71 2.54 -14.51
CA LEU A 257 -6.46 2.31 -15.72
C LEU A 257 -5.53 2.32 -16.94
N GLU A 258 -5.92 1.64 -18.00
CA GLU A 258 -5.21 1.69 -19.29
C GLU A 258 -5.65 2.95 -20.08
N THR A 259 -5.15 4.11 -19.67
CA THR A 259 -5.47 5.39 -20.28
C THR A 259 -4.31 6.37 -20.17
N ASP A 260 -4.18 7.27 -21.15
CA ASP A 260 -3.29 8.43 -21.09
C ASP A 260 -3.98 9.67 -20.51
N ILE A 261 -5.28 9.57 -20.16
CA ILE A 261 -6.03 10.66 -19.55
C ILE A 261 -5.50 10.90 -18.15
N SER A 262 -5.28 12.18 -17.81
CA SER A 262 -4.86 12.64 -16.50
C SER A 262 -5.71 13.82 -16.05
N PHE A 263 -5.83 14.02 -14.75
CA PHE A 263 -6.46 15.18 -14.12
C PHE A 263 -5.53 15.87 -13.11
N TYR A 264 -4.27 15.43 -13.03
CA TYR A 264 -3.27 16.08 -12.17
C TYR A 264 -2.95 17.52 -12.61
N ASP A 265 -3.14 17.84 -13.89
CA ASP A 265 -2.97 19.17 -14.48
C ASP A 265 -3.94 20.23 -13.90
N LEU A 266 -5.05 19.81 -13.32
CA LEU A 266 -6.02 20.70 -12.65
C LEU A 266 -5.49 21.25 -11.33
N PHE A 267 -4.52 20.58 -10.71
CA PHE A 267 -3.93 20.90 -9.42
C PHE A 267 -2.54 21.52 -9.58
N THR A 268 -2.17 22.36 -8.63
CA THR A 268 -0.74 22.61 -8.38
C THR A 268 -0.18 21.47 -7.53
N LYS A 269 1.14 21.27 -7.58
CA LYS A 269 1.81 20.24 -6.74
C LYS A 269 1.55 20.43 -5.25
N GLU A 270 1.49 21.69 -4.79
CA GLU A 270 1.20 22.00 -3.38
C GLU A 270 -0.25 21.66 -3.01
N GLU A 271 -1.22 21.96 -3.87
CA GLU A 271 -2.63 21.66 -3.59
C GLU A 271 -2.85 20.17 -3.45
N ILE A 272 -2.39 19.38 -4.43
CA ILE A 272 -2.59 17.93 -4.38
C ILE A 272 -1.81 17.27 -3.25
N PHE A 273 -0.61 17.77 -2.92
CA PHE A 273 0.15 17.32 -1.77
C PHE A 273 -0.58 17.60 -0.45
N ASN A 274 -1.20 18.77 -0.30
CA ASN A 274 -1.97 19.13 0.90
C ASN A 274 -3.21 18.24 1.06
N ILE A 275 -3.91 17.92 -0.03
CA ILE A 275 -5.03 16.97 0.01
C ILE A 275 -4.51 15.58 0.41
N TYR A 276 -3.43 15.14 -0.22
CA TYR A 276 -2.80 13.87 0.09
C TYR A 276 -2.44 13.77 1.58
N GLN A 277 -1.81 14.78 2.16
CA GLN A 277 -1.44 14.76 3.59
C GLN A 277 -2.65 14.55 4.50
N ALA A 278 -3.78 15.23 4.23
CA ALA A 278 -5.01 15.07 5.02
C ALA A 278 -5.55 13.63 4.95
N ILE A 279 -5.51 13.03 3.76
CA ILE A 279 -5.96 11.66 3.52
C ILE A 279 -4.96 10.66 4.11
N ASN A 280 -3.67 10.89 3.93
CA ASN A 280 -2.62 10.06 4.52
C ASN A 280 -2.71 10.03 6.05
N TYR A 281 -2.97 11.19 6.68
CA TYR A 281 -3.21 11.28 8.12
C TYR A 281 -4.44 10.46 8.55
N GLN A 282 -5.52 10.52 7.78
CA GLN A 282 -6.70 9.69 8.06
C GLN A 282 -6.38 8.20 8.06
N PHE A 283 -5.67 7.73 7.03
CA PHE A 283 -5.27 6.31 6.95
C PHE A 283 -4.30 5.93 8.08
N TYR A 284 -3.35 6.81 8.41
CA TYR A 284 -2.44 6.60 9.53
C TYR A 284 -3.18 6.40 10.86
N VAL A 285 -4.20 7.23 11.12
CA VAL A 285 -5.00 7.11 12.36
C VAL A 285 -5.88 5.85 12.34
N ASN A 286 -6.45 5.53 11.20
CA ASN A 286 -7.44 4.45 11.08
C ASN A 286 -6.82 3.06 10.83
N ASP A 287 -5.60 2.98 10.31
CA ASP A 287 -5.05 1.71 9.82
C ASP A 287 -3.59 1.47 10.21
N ALA A 288 -2.97 2.36 11.04
CA ALA A 288 -1.58 2.22 11.43
C ALA A 288 -1.36 2.37 12.95
N ALA A 289 -0.21 2.94 13.34
CA ALA A 289 0.24 3.01 14.73
C ALA A 289 -0.02 4.37 15.42
N SER A 290 -0.98 5.15 14.92
CA SER A 290 -1.28 6.44 15.55
C SER A 290 -1.52 6.29 17.06
N PRO A 291 -0.85 7.09 17.91
CA PRO A 291 -1.04 7.05 19.37
C PRO A 291 -2.48 7.35 19.79
N LEU A 292 -3.27 8.05 18.94
CA LEU A 292 -4.69 8.30 19.20
C LEU A 292 -5.51 7.02 19.28
N SER A 293 -5.13 5.99 18.53
CA SER A 293 -5.81 4.69 18.54
C SER A 293 -5.44 3.81 19.74
N ARG A 294 -4.42 4.17 20.51
CA ARG A 294 -3.91 3.39 21.65
C ARG A 294 -3.70 1.91 21.33
N GLY A 295 -3.26 1.62 20.12
CA GLY A 295 -3.04 0.27 19.61
C GLY A 295 -4.28 -0.47 19.12
N LEU A 296 -5.51 0.05 19.32
CA LEU A 296 -6.76 -0.61 18.90
C LEU A 296 -6.74 -1.05 17.44
N VAL A 297 -6.22 -0.18 16.58
CA VAL A 297 -6.25 -0.42 15.13
C VAL A 297 -5.20 -1.44 14.70
N LYS A 298 -3.94 -1.27 15.10
CA LYS A 298 -2.87 -2.23 14.74
C LYS A 298 -3.14 -3.63 15.32
N ASN A 299 -3.82 -3.72 16.46
CA ASN A 299 -4.17 -5.00 17.09
C ASN A 299 -5.22 -5.80 16.29
N ASN A 300 -5.92 -5.20 15.33
CA ASN A 300 -6.77 -5.93 14.37
C ASN A 300 -5.97 -6.98 13.58
N ALA A 301 -4.65 -6.83 13.45
CA ALA A 301 -3.79 -7.81 12.77
C ALA A 301 -3.42 -9.03 13.63
N ILE A 302 -3.70 -9.04 14.94
CA ILE A 302 -3.33 -10.17 15.84
C ILE A 302 -3.85 -11.52 15.34
N PRO A 303 -5.12 -11.69 14.92
CA PRO A 303 -5.59 -12.97 14.40
C PRO A 303 -4.86 -13.43 13.13
N LEU A 304 -4.44 -12.48 12.27
CA LEU A 304 -3.65 -12.77 11.08
C LEU A 304 -2.23 -13.24 11.46
N VAL A 305 -1.57 -12.60 12.42
CA VAL A 305 -0.25 -13.02 12.92
C VAL A 305 -0.33 -14.43 13.53
N LYS A 306 -1.39 -14.75 14.30
CA LYS A 306 -1.63 -16.10 14.83
C LYS A 306 -1.75 -17.13 13.69
N ASN A 307 -2.52 -16.83 12.65
CA ASN A 307 -2.65 -17.72 11.50
C ASN A 307 -1.32 -17.89 10.74
N ILE A 308 -0.51 -16.83 10.60
CA ILE A 308 0.82 -16.93 10.00
C ILE A 308 1.72 -17.87 10.82
N LEU A 309 1.74 -17.73 12.15
CA LEU A 309 2.50 -18.60 13.06
C LEU A 309 2.05 -20.07 12.95
N GLU A 310 0.74 -20.33 13.04
CA GLU A 310 0.16 -21.68 12.98
C GLU A 310 0.53 -22.39 11.68
N GLU A 311 0.39 -21.72 10.54
CA GLU A 311 0.72 -22.30 9.24
C GLU A 311 2.23 -22.49 9.07
N ALA A 312 3.07 -21.56 9.55
CA ALA A 312 4.52 -21.71 9.52
C ALA A 312 5.00 -22.93 10.33
N GLU A 313 4.50 -23.08 11.56
CA GLU A 313 4.82 -24.24 12.41
C GLU A 313 4.35 -25.57 11.79
N ASP A 314 3.19 -25.59 11.11
CA ASP A 314 2.71 -26.78 10.40
C ASP A 314 3.66 -27.17 9.24
N TYR A 315 4.13 -26.19 8.44
CA TYR A 315 5.08 -26.48 7.37
C TYR A 315 6.44 -26.95 7.90
N ILE A 316 6.94 -26.34 8.98
CA ILE A 316 8.21 -26.74 9.62
C ILE A 316 8.09 -28.14 10.21
N LYS A 317 7.09 -28.38 11.08
CA LYS A 317 6.92 -29.64 11.83
C LYS A 317 6.67 -30.84 10.93
N ASN A 318 5.87 -30.65 9.88
CA ASN A 318 5.49 -31.73 8.95
C ASN A 318 6.38 -31.81 7.71
N ASN A 319 7.50 -31.05 7.70
CA ASN A 319 8.49 -31.02 6.60
C ASN A 319 7.83 -30.79 5.22
N LYS A 320 6.82 -29.91 5.16
CA LYS A 320 6.10 -29.55 3.95
C LYS A 320 6.90 -28.57 3.09
N LYS A 321 6.61 -28.51 1.78
CA LYS A 321 7.09 -27.50 0.85
C LYS A 321 5.90 -26.77 0.23
N GLY A 322 6.03 -25.48 -0.03
CA GLY A 322 5.03 -24.70 -0.77
C GLY A 322 4.76 -23.31 -0.22
N ALA A 323 3.49 -22.90 -0.21
CA ALA A 323 3.11 -21.57 0.20
C ALA A 323 1.72 -21.50 0.85
N SER A 324 1.55 -20.52 1.76
CA SER A 324 0.26 -20.06 2.26
C SER A 324 0.03 -18.63 1.76
N LEU A 325 -0.93 -18.48 0.84
CA LEU A 325 -1.24 -17.24 0.17
C LEU A 325 -2.54 -16.66 0.73
N ARG A 326 -2.55 -15.38 1.07
CA ARG A 326 -3.71 -14.66 1.63
C ARG A 326 -3.94 -13.40 0.84
N PHE A 327 -5.21 -13.12 0.47
CA PHE A 327 -5.60 -11.97 -0.34
C PHE A 327 -6.69 -11.16 0.37
N GLY A 328 -6.43 -9.87 0.56
CA GLY A 328 -7.32 -8.99 1.30
C GLY A 328 -7.18 -7.51 0.89
N HIS A 329 -7.12 -6.64 1.88
CA HIS A 329 -7.27 -5.20 1.72
C HIS A 329 -6.14 -4.40 2.36
N ASP A 330 -6.06 -3.10 1.99
CA ASP A 330 -5.20 -2.09 2.63
C ASP A 330 -5.45 -2.00 4.14
N GLY A 331 -6.71 -1.97 4.59
CA GLY A 331 -7.11 -1.95 5.99
C GLY A 331 -6.71 -3.18 6.82
N ASN A 332 -6.01 -4.17 6.23
CA ASN A 332 -5.45 -5.32 6.94
C ASN A 332 -3.94 -5.43 6.77
N ILE A 333 -3.38 -5.10 5.60
CA ILE A 333 -1.92 -5.11 5.43
C ILE A 333 -1.26 -3.96 6.20
N ALA A 334 -1.86 -2.76 6.22
CA ALA A 334 -1.30 -1.64 6.95
C ALA A 334 -1.24 -1.88 8.47
N PRO A 335 -2.31 -2.36 9.16
CA PRO A 335 -2.23 -2.79 10.54
C PRO A 335 -1.23 -3.93 10.78
N LEU A 336 -1.09 -4.88 9.85
CA LEU A 336 -0.12 -5.96 9.96
C LEU A 336 1.31 -5.42 9.96
N LEU A 337 1.66 -4.55 9.01
CA LEU A 337 2.98 -3.95 8.91
C LEU A 337 3.29 -3.06 10.13
N ALA A 338 2.30 -2.30 10.63
CA ALA A 338 2.43 -1.49 11.84
C ALA A 338 2.58 -2.34 13.11
N LEU A 339 1.87 -3.46 13.23
CA LEU A 339 2.00 -4.38 14.37
C LEU A 339 3.36 -5.09 14.39
N LEU A 340 3.84 -5.51 13.21
CA LEU A 340 5.15 -6.13 13.04
C LEU A 340 6.30 -5.12 13.04
N ASP A 341 6.00 -3.83 13.06
CA ASP A 341 6.94 -2.72 12.98
C ASP A 341 7.98 -2.89 11.83
N VAL A 342 7.48 -3.29 10.66
CA VAL A 342 8.29 -3.48 9.46
C VAL A 342 8.84 -2.13 9.01
N GLU A 343 10.17 -2.01 8.85
CA GLU A 343 10.85 -0.75 8.44
C GLU A 343 10.38 0.47 9.24
N ASN A 344 10.10 0.29 10.55
CA ASN A 344 9.57 1.34 11.44
C ASN A 344 8.17 1.86 11.03
N MET A 345 7.35 1.04 10.34
CA MET A 345 5.96 1.39 10.00
C MET A 345 5.03 1.44 11.21
N GLY A 346 5.51 0.98 12.37
CA GLY A 346 4.89 1.15 13.68
C GLY A 346 5.23 2.46 14.39
N ALA A 347 5.94 3.39 13.73
CA ALA A 347 6.32 4.67 14.31
C ALA A 347 5.11 5.52 14.71
N GLU A 348 5.20 6.14 15.88
CA GLU A 348 4.17 7.00 16.45
C GLU A 348 4.48 8.47 16.14
N GLU A 349 3.55 9.19 15.52
CA GLU A 349 3.62 10.61 15.24
C GLU A 349 2.31 11.30 15.69
N ILE A 350 2.42 12.32 16.52
CA ILE A 350 1.25 13.06 17.05
C ILE A 350 0.86 14.22 16.14
N ASN A 351 1.86 14.86 15.50
CA ASN A 351 1.60 16.03 14.66
C ASN A 351 1.07 15.59 13.29
N PRO A 352 -0.18 15.90 12.93
CA PRO A 352 -0.76 15.52 11.64
C PRO A 352 0.07 15.98 10.44
N ARG A 353 0.76 17.12 10.54
CA ARG A 353 1.57 17.72 9.48
C ARG A 353 2.95 17.08 9.31
N GLU A 354 3.37 16.23 10.23
CA GLU A 354 4.66 15.52 10.20
C GLU A 354 4.52 14.04 9.82
N VAL A 355 3.27 13.49 9.83
CA VAL A 355 3.00 12.07 9.55
C VAL A 355 3.62 11.63 8.22
N TYR A 356 3.53 12.43 7.16
CA TYR A 356 4.11 12.08 5.85
C TYR A 356 5.63 11.87 5.87
N LYS A 357 6.33 12.34 6.91
CA LYS A 357 7.78 12.13 7.05
C LYS A 357 8.13 10.72 7.56
N VAL A 358 7.20 10.09 8.29
CA VAL A 358 7.42 8.81 8.94
C VAL A 358 6.54 7.68 8.38
N TRP A 359 5.38 8.01 7.80
CA TRP A 359 4.44 7.03 7.32
C TRP A 359 3.67 7.53 6.09
N ASN A 360 3.61 6.73 5.04
CA ASN A 360 2.94 7.09 3.79
C ASN A 360 2.17 5.90 3.21
N THR A 361 0.91 6.13 2.86
CA THR A 361 0.04 5.11 2.27
C THR A 361 0.59 4.53 0.97
N TYR A 362 1.26 5.33 0.14
CA TYR A 362 1.85 4.87 -1.12
C TYR A 362 3.05 3.93 -0.93
N ASP A 363 3.74 4.03 0.21
CA ASP A 363 4.82 3.10 0.58
C ASP A 363 4.24 1.84 1.24
N VAL A 364 3.33 2.03 2.22
CA VAL A 364 2.82 0.96 3.09
C VAL A 364 1.86 0.05 2.36
N ALA A 365 0.88 0.62 1.67
CA ALA A 365 -0.22 -0.14 1.09
C ALA A 365 -0.62 0.36 -0.31
N PRO A 366 0.31 0.45 -1.30
CA PRO A 366 -0.07 0.67 -2.69
C PRO A 366 -1.00 -0.43 -3.20
N MET A 367 -1.55 -0.31 -4.40
CA MET A 367 -2.28 -1.41 -5.03
C MET A 367 -1.40 -2.66 -5.10
N ALA A 368 -1.97 -3.84 -4.90
CA ALA A 368 -1.27 -5.13 -4.84
C ALA A 368 -0.15 -5.22 -3.77
N ALA A 369 -0.10 -4.29 -2.80
CA ALA A 369 0.87 -4.34 -1.70
C ALA A 369 0.90 -5.72 -1.05
N ASN A 370 2.09 -6.19 -0.72
CA ASN A 370 2.22 -7.52 -0.13
C ASN A 370 3.38 -7.63 0.88
N LEU A 371 3.18 -8.49 1.85
CA LEU A 371 4.20 -8.98 2.77
C LEU A 371 4.48 -10.45 2.45
N GLN A 372 5.73 -10.80 2.22
CA GLN A 372 6.18 -12.17 2.05
C GLN A 372 7.18 -12.51 3.15
N ILE A 373 6.98 -13.65 3.82
CA ILE A 373 7.92 -14.22 4.78
C ILE A 373 8.42 -15.52 4.16
N ILE A 374 9.70 -15.56 3.81
CA ILE A 374 10.31 -16.68 3.11
C ILE A 374 11.13 -17.48 4.11
N PHE A 375 10.88 -18.78 4.17
CA PHE A 375 11.50 -19.72 5.10
C PHE A 375 12.55 -20.57 4.40
N TYR A 376 13.73 -20.64 4.99
CA TYR A 376 14.87 -21.40 4.50
C TYR A 376 15.28 -22.41 5.54
N LYS A 377 15.70 -23.61 5.11
CA LYS A 377 16.28 -24.59 6.02
C LYS A 377 17.57 -25.21 5.47
N ASN A 378 18.42 -25.63 6.38
CA ASN A 378 19.63 -26.38 6.06
C ASN A 378 19.47 -27.89 6.37
N LYS A 379 20.51 -28.68 6.10
CA LYS A 379 20.53 -30.13 6.37
C LYS A 379 20.42 -30.52 7.85
N LYS A 380 20.64 -29.54 8.78
CA LYS A 380 20.49 -29.75 10.23
C LYS A 380 19.11 -29.35 10.74
N ASN A 381 18.20 -28.94 9.84
CA ASN A 381 16.90 -28.38 10.13
C ASN A 381 16.92 -27.02 10.87
N ASP A 382 18.06 -26.29 10.83
CA ASP A 382 18.04 -24.89 11.26
C ASP A 382 17.23 -24.08 10.28
N VAL A 383 16.36 -23.20 10.78
CA VAL A 383 15.43 -22.40 9.98
C VAL A 383 15.79 -20.92 10.06
N LEU A 384 15.99 -20.31 8.89
CA LEU A 384 16.10 -18.87 8.71
C LEU A 384 14.84 -18.33 8.03
N VAL A 385 14.53 -17.07 8.29
CA VAL A 385 13.45 -16.37 7.60
C VAL A 385 13.93 -15.01 7.08
N LYS A 386 13.30 -14.56 5.99
CA LYS A 386 13.50 -13.25 5.40
C LYS A 386 12.15 -12.60 5.13
N PHE A 387 12.06 -11.30 5.38
CA PHE A 387 10.84 -10.51 5.14
C PHE A 387 11.02 -9.67 3.89
N LEU A 388 10.00 -9.69 3.03
CA LEU A 388 9.89 -8.79 1.89
C LEU A 388 8.58 -8.01 2.01
N HIS A 389 8.67 -6.68 1.91
CA HIS A 389 7.52 -5.83 1.72
C HIS A 389 7.57 -5.23 0.31
N ASN A 390 6.48 -5.39 -0.43
CA ASN A 390 6.43 -5.03 -1.85
C ASN A 390 7.65 -5.56 -2.63
N GLU A 391 8.04 -6.80 -2.31
CA GLU A 391 9.17 -7.55 -2.88
C GLU A 391 10.57 -6.96 -2.61
N ASN A 392 10.69 -5.97 -1.71
CA ASN A 392 11.97 -5.44 -1.22
C ASN A 392 12.28 -6.03 0.17
N GLU A 393 13.56 -6.34 0.43
CA GLU A 393 14.03 -6.83 1.73
C GLU A 393 13.85 -5.76 2.79
N VAL A 394 13.25 -6.13 3.93
CA VAL A 394 12.87 -5.20 4.99
C VAL A 394 13.32 -5.67 6.38
N HIS A 395 13.56 -4.70 7.26
CA HIS A 395 13.87 -4.95 8.65
C HIS A 395 12.60 -5.17 9.48
N ILE A 396 12.75 -5.97 10.52
CA ILE A 396 11.84 -6.07 11.66
C ILE A 396 12.65 -5.80 12.94
N PRO A 397 12.05 -5.40 14.09
CA PRO A 397 12.81 -4.97 15.27
C PRO A 397 13.43 -6.12 16.06
N ILE A 398 14.09 -7.04 15.34
CA ILE A 398 14.85 -8.17 15.88
C ILE A 398 16.31 -8.00 15.48
N LYS A 399 17.21 -8.14 16.44
CA LYS A 399 18.65 -8.09 16.15
C LYS A 399 19.09 -9.30 15.33
N THR A 400 19.79 -9.06 14.25
CA THR A 400 20.47 -10.10 13.46
C THR A 400 21.84 -9.61 13.02
N SER A 401 22.80 -10.52 12.93
CA SER A 401 24.11 -10.26 12.33
C SER A 401 24.14 -10.60 10.84
N SER A 402 23.04 -11.11 10.29
CA SER A 402 22.97 -11.71 8.95
C SER A 402 21.83 -11.10 8.11
N PHE A 403 21.49 -9.80 8.30
CA PHE A 403 20.47 -9.16 7.51
C PHE A 403 20.62 -9.48 6.02
N PRO A 404 19.55 -9.86 5.33
CA PRO A 404 18.12 -9.83 5.71
C PRO A 404 17.60 -11.13 6.36
N TYR A 405 18.46 -12.00 6.85
CA TYR A 405 18.09 -13.29 7.43
C TYR A 405 18.03 -13.21 8.96
N TYR A 406 16.96 -13.81 9.51
CA TYR A 406 16.67 -13.90 10.94
C TYR A 406 16.52 -15.37 11.34
N GLN A 407 16.93 -15.74 12.58
CA GLN A 407 16.63 -17.06 13.12
C GLN A 407 15.14 -17.19 13.38
N TRP A 408 14.53 -18.30 12.93
CA TRP A 408 13.08 -18.51 13.12
C TRP A 408 12.66 -18.47 14.59
N ASN A 409 13.45 -19.05 15.49
CA ASN A 409 13.09 -19.05 16.91
C ASN A 409 12.98 -17.64 17.50
N ASP A 410 13.83 -16.70 17.09
CA ASP A 410 13.77 -15.32 17.52
C ASP A 410 12.52 -14.62 16.95
N VAL A 411 12.26 -14.86 15.65
CA VAL A 411 11.06 -14.34 14.99
C VAL A 411 9.80 -14.90 15.59
N LYS A 412 9.75 -16.22 15.83
CA LYS A 412 8.62 -16.89 16.46
C LYS A 412 8.32 -16.27 17.83
N SER A 413 9.32 -16.13 18.68
CA SER A 413 9.17 -15.51 20.00
C SER A 413 8.67 -14.07 19.91
N TYR A 414 9.17 -13.31 18.95
CA TYR A 414 8.67 -11.94 18.69
C TYR A 414 7.20 -11.94 18.29
N LEU A 415 6.81 -12.76 17.33
CA LEU A 415 5.43 -12.84 16.85
C LEU A 415 4.47 -13.34 17.96
N GLU A 416 4.90 -14.33 18.74
CA GLU A 416 4.12 -14.83 19.89
C GLU A 416 3.86 -13.71 20.91
N ASN A 417 4.87 -12.90 21.24
CA ASN A 417 4.73 -11.77 22.15
C ASN A 417 3.74 -10.71 21.63
N LEU A 418 3.70 -10.45 20.31
CA LEU A 418 2.72 -9.54 19.71
C LEU A 418 1.28 -10.07 19.80
N THR A 419 1.10 -11.39 19.94
CA THR A 419 -0.23 -12.01 19.99
C THR A 419 -0.78 -12.19 21.40
N VAL A 420 0.02 -11.93 22.42
CA VAL A 420 -0.44 -11.88 23.81
C VAL A 420 -1.18 -10.57 24.02
N SER A 421 -2.48 -10.61 24.26
CA SER A 421 -3.30 -9.42 24.51
C SER A 421 -2.65 -8.59 25.62
N GLN A 422 -2.23 -7.39 25.31
CA GLN A 422 -1.95 -6.40 26.34
C GLN A 422 -3.29 -6.10 27.03
N LYS A 423 -3.45 -6.59 28.25
CA LYS A 423 -4.62 -6.34 29.11
C LYS A 423 -4.70 -4.87 29.49
#